data_f7075d4bab8ddd7c5e7e98f2e96f4c52
#
_entry.id   f7075d4bab8ddd7c5e7e98f2e96f4c52
#
_cell.length_a   1.000
_cell.length_b   1.000
_cell.length_c   1.000
_cell.angle_alpha   90.00
_cell.angle_beta   90.00
_cell.angle_gamma   90.00
#
_symmetry.space_group_name_H-M   'P 1'
#
loop_
_entity.id
_entity.type
_entity.pdbx_description
1 polymer ?
#
loop_
_entity_poly.entity_id
_entity_poly.type
_entity_poly.pdbx_seq_one_letter_code
_entity_poly.pdbx_strand_id
1 'polypeptide(L)'
;LKGSDCFMKLTKESIKHNAAWKGYRLPQYDIDAVREATHTSPTWLHFGAGNLFRAFPAVLAQRMLTAGLSNTGVICCDGYDEELIDRCYRACDHLSLVVTLYSNGTINKEVIASVTESLKLSEDLARLNEVFLAPSLQMVSFTLTEKGYVIQDEAHEFLPAYAHDRENGPEGCQSFFGKLAALSLARCRAGLQPLAFVSLDNCQDNGVRLERAMRYMARAWQEKHFITEDEYFYLIKKNTYPLSMIDKITPHPDGRIAEKLEADGLENVRPFVTEKGTYAAIYVNSESPHYLLIEDAFPN
;
A
#
# COMPACT_ATOMS: atom_id res chain seq x y z
N LEU A 1 -23.43 37.58 -14.86
CA LEU A 1 -23.50 36.54 -13.81
C LEU A 1 -22.17 35.78 -13.84
N LYS A 2 -21.21 36.15 -12.96
CA LYS A 2 -20.00 35.36 -12.69
C LYS A 2 -20.47 34.05 -12.09
N GLY A 3 -20.18 32.94 -12.77
CA GLY A 3 -20.40 31.62 -12.22
C GLY A 3 -19.71 31.54 -10.86
N SER A 4 -20.40 31.01 -9.86
CA SER A 4 -19.76 30.58 -8.61
C SER A 4 -18.65 29.63 -9.00
N ASP A 5 -17.40 30.00 -8.73
CA ASP A 5 -16.26 29.10 -8.87
C ASP A 5 -16.56 27.88 -7.98
N CYS A 6 -17.06 26.82 -8.60
CA CYS A 6 -17.36 25.57 -7.93
C CYS A 6 -16.04 24.83 -7.80
N PHE A 7 -15.28 25.18 -6.76
CA PHE A 7 -14.05 24.50 -6.43
C PHE A 7 -14.33 23.05 -6.07
N MET A 8 -13.66 22.13 -6.74
CA MET A 8 -13.76 20.70 -6.48
C MET A 8 -12.65 20.28 -5.52
N LYS A 9 -13.03 19.55 -4.47
CA LYS A 9 -12.08 18.87 -3.60
C LYS A 9 -12.12 17.37 -3.88
N LEU A 10 -10.98 16.72 -3.83
CA LEU A 10 -10.94 15.26 -3.92
C LEU A 10 -11.39 14.64 -2.59
N THR A 11 -12.68 14.66 -2.35
CA THR A 11 -13.33 14.14 -1.13
C THR A 11 -14.57 13.34 -1.48
N LYS A 12 -14.94 12.43 -0.59
CA LYS A 12 -16.14 11.58 -0.76
C LYS A 12 -17.41 12.41 -0.94
N GLU A 13 -17.55 13.51 -0.23
CA GLU A 13 -18.71 14.39 -0.34
C GLU A 13 -18.74 15.09 -1.69
N SER A 14 -17.60 15.61 -2.15
CA SER A 14 -17.53 16.32 -3.43
C SER A 14 -17.88 15.44 -4.64
N ILE A 15 -17.42 14.17 -4.64
CA ILE A 15 -17.70 13.28 -5.79
C ILE A 15 -19.17 12.86 -5.91
N LYS A 16 -19.99 13.05 -4.87
CA LYS A 16 -21.45 12.86 -4.96
C LYS A 16 -22.12 13.91 -5.87
N HIS A 17 -21.49 15.05 -6.08
CA HIS A 17 -21.99 16.12 -6.95
C HIS A 17 -21.52 15.92 -8.39
N ASN A 18 -22.07 14.91 -9.06
CA ASN A 18 -21.64 14.42 -10.38
C ASN A 18 -21.46 15.50 -11.47
N ALA A 19 -22.20 16.61 -11.40
CA ALA A 19 -22.11 17.67 -12.41
C ALA A 19 -20.74 18.38 -12.40
N ALA A 20 -20.12 18.55 -11.23
CA ALA A 20 -18.78 19.13 -11.09
C ALA A 20 -17.70 18.18 -11.64
N TRP A 21 -17.92 16.87 -11.53
CA TRP A 21 -16.98 15.83 -11.94
C TRP A 21 -17.17 15.33 -13.38
N LYS A 22 -17.79 16.14 -14.24
CA LYS A 22 -17.95 15.80 -15.65
C LYS A 22 -16.59 15.58 -16.32
N GLY A 23 -16.43 14.42 -16.98
CA GLY A 23 -15.18 14.02 -17.61
C GLY A 23 -14.21 13.26 -16.69
N TYR A 24 -14.64 12.93 -15.47
CA TYR A 24 -13.95 12.03 -14.57
C TYR A 24 -14.72 10.71 -14.47
N ARG A 25 -13.99 9.59 -14.44
CA ARG A 25 -14.58 8.30 -14.08
C ARG A 25 -14.65 8.21 -12.57
N LEU A 26 -15.85 8.03 -12.03
CA LEU A 26 -16.10 7.90 -10.60
C LEU A 26 -16.30 6.42 -10.22
N PRO A 27 -16.04 6.03 -8.94
CA PRO A 27 -16.35 4.71 -8.42
C PRO A 27 -17.82 4.33 -8.65
N GLN A 28 -18.08 3.07 -9.03
CA GLN A 28 -19.41 2.55 -9.38
C GLN A 28 -19.94 1.57 -8.33
N TYR A 29 -19.53 1.73 -7.08
CA TYR A 29 -19.94 0.91 -5.93
C TYR A 29 -20.18 1.82 -4.71
N ASP A 30 -20.82 1.28 -3.69
CA ASP A 30 -21.02 1.98 -2.41
C ASP A 30 -19.71 2.02 -1.62
N ILE A 31 -19.09 3.21 -1.59
CA ILE A 31 -17.81 3.44 -0.91
C ILE A 31 -17.93 3.22 0.60
N ASP A 32 -19.05 3.63 1.21
CA ASP A 32 -19.25 3.49 2.65
C ASP A 32 -19.43 2.02 3.05
N ALA A 33 -20.20 1.27 2.27
CA ALA A 33 -20.36 -0.16 2.48
C ALA A 33 -19.04 -0.93 2.34
N VAL A 34 -18.21 -0.58 1.34
CA VAL A 34 -16.88 -1.18 1.15
C VAL A 34 -15.93 -0.83 2.31
N ARG A 35 -15.95 0.41 2.80
CA ARG A 35 -15.15 0.83 3.97
C ARG A 35 -15.53 0.04 5.22
N GLU A 36 -16.81 -0.06 5.52
CA GLU A 36 -17.31 -0.80 6.68
C GLU A 36 -16.97 -2.29 6.60
N ALA A 37 -17.18 -2.90 5.43
CA ALA A 37 -16.81 -4.29 5.19
C ALA A 37 -15.30 -4.53 5.38
N THR A 38 -14.46 -3.64 4.86
CA THR A 38 -13.00 -3.73 5.00
C THR A 38 -12.55 -3.53 6.44
N HIS A 39 -13.15 -2.56 7.14
CA HIS A 39 -12.82 -2.30 8.55
C HIS A 39 -13.10 -3.52 9.42
N THR A 40 -14.25 -4.16 9.20
CA THR A 40 -14.70 -5.32 9.96
C THR A 40 -13.98 -6.62 9.57
N SER A 41 -13.73 -6.80 8.28
CA SER A 41 -13.18 -8.04 7.72
C SER A 41 -12.13 -7.76 6.65
N PRO A 42 -10.98 -7.18 7.01
CA PRO A 42 -9.93 -6.86 6.06
C PRO A 42 -9.39 -8.12 5.39
N THR A 43 -9.19 -8.05 4.07
CA THR A 43 -8.63 -9.16 3.28
C THR A 43 -7.26 -8.83 2.69
N TRP A 44 -6.97 -7.55 2.49
CA TRP A 44 -5.75 -7.07 1.86
C TRP A 44 -5.18 -5.85 2.59
N LEU A 45 -3.95 -6.01 3.11
CA LEU A 45 -3.12 -4.94 3.64
C LEU A 45 -1.97 -4.67 2.66
N HIS A 46 -1.67 -3.40 2.39
CA HIS A 46 -0.56 -3.00 1.54
C HIS A 46 0.40 -2.06 2.27
N PHE A 47 1.70 -2.33 2.17
CA PHE A 47 2.76 -1.44 2.65
C PHE A 47 3.41 -0.69 1.49
N GLY A 48 3.41 0.64 1.57
CA GLY A 48 3.95 1.56 0.57
C GLY A 48 2.89 2.46 -0.05
N ALA A 49 2.85 3.73 0.34
CA ALA A 49 1.84 4.70 -0.07
C ALA A 49 2.17 5.44 -1.37
N GLY A 50 3.17 4.96 -2.11
CA GLY A 50 3.74 5.65 -3.27
C GLY A 50 2.88 5.62 -4.54
N ASN A 51 3.42 6.23 -5.60
CA ASN A 51 2.71 6.41 -6.88
C ASN A 51 2.36 5.07 -7.55
N LEU A 52 3.24 4.07 -7.48
CA LEU A 52 3.00 2.77 -8.10
C LEU A 52 1.77 2.08 -7.51
N PHE A 53 1.65 2.05 -6.18
CA PHE A 53 0.49 1.47 -5.52
C PHE A 53 -0.82 2.18 -5.92
N ARG A 54 -0.83 3.51 -5.84
CA ARG A 54 -2.02 4.31 -6.19
C ARG A 54 -2.44 4.17 -7.65
N ALA A 55 -1.43 4.11 -8.57
CA ALA A 55 -1.67 4.06 -10.01
C ALA A 55 -2.02 2.67 -10.54
N PHE A 56 -1.75 1.59 -9.79
CA PHE A 56 -1.95 0.25 -10.33
C PHE A 56 -2.60 -0.73 -9.33
N PRO A 57 -2.00 -1.23 -8.24
CA PRO A 57 -2.69 -2.16 -7.34
C PRO A 57 -4.03 -1.63 -6.82
N ALA A 58 -4.10 -0.36 -6.42
CA ALA A 58 -5.35 0.26 -5.99
C ALA A 58 -6.39 0.35 -7.14
N VAL A 59 -5.95 0.57 -8.37
CA VAL A 59 -6.83 0.55 -9.56
C VAL A 59 -7.37 -0.86 -9.80
N LEU A 60 -6.53 -1.91 -9.67
CA LEU A 60 -6.98 -3.30 -9.80
C LEU A 60 -8.02 -3.65 -8.73
N ALA A 61 -7.78 -3.27 -7.48
CA ALA A 61 -8.75 -3.44 -6.40
C ALA A 61 -10.08 -2.75 -6.73
N GLN A 62 -10.06 -1.52 -7.28
CA GLN A 62 -11.27 -0.84 -7.74
C GLN A 62 -11.99 -1.59 -8.86
N ARG A 63 -11.25 -2.20 -9.79
CA ARG A 63 -11.87 -3.04 -10.85
C ARG A 63 -12.59 -4.26 -10.24
N MET A 64 -11.99 -4.90 -9.25
CA MET A 64 -12.60 -6.03 -8.55
C MET A 64 -13.89 -5.61 -7.83
N LEU A 65 -13.86 -4.49 -7.12
CA LEU A 65 -15.05 -3.92 -6.46
C LEU A 65 -16.15 -3.58 -7.47
N THR A 66 -15.81 -2.91 -8.57
CA THR A 66 -16.76 -2.54 -9.64
C THR A 66 -17.37 -3.77 -10.31
N ALA A 67 -16.60 -4.84 -10.46
CA ALA A 67 -17.07 -6.11 -11.04
C ALA A 67 -17.85 -7.00 -10.05
N GLY A 68 -17.96 -6.60 -8.78
CA GLY A 68 -18.58 -7.41 -7.73
C GLY A 68 -17.78 -8.67 -7.34
N LEU A 69 -16.48 -8.71 -7.69
CA LEU A 69 -15.57 -9.82 -7.35
C LEU A 69 -14.99 -9.69 -5.94
N SER A 70 -15.13 -8.53 -5.31
CA SER A 70 -14.77 -8.27 -3.93
C SER A 70 -15.78 -7.30 -3.32
N ASN A 71 -15.99 -7.41 -2.02
CA ASN A 71 -16.75 -6.45 -1.22
C ASN A 71 -15.86 -5.68 -0.23
N THR A 72 -14.56 -5.96 -0.20
CA THR A 72 -13.55 -5.29 0.62
C THR A 72 -12.54 -4.59 -0.27
N GLY A 73 -12.06 -3.44 0.19
CA GLY A 73 -10.97 -2.70 -0.43
C GLY A 73 -9.62 -3.04 0.19
N VAL A 74 -8.70 -2.08 0.12
CA VAL A 74 -7.31 -2.22 0.60
C VAL A 74 -7.08 -1.29 1.78
N ILE A 75 -6.43 -1.78 2.83
CA ILE A 75 -5.83 -0.96 3.88
C ILE A 75 -4.40 -0.65 3.45
N CYS A 76 -4.04 0.63 3.36
CA CYS A 76 -2.69 1.07 3.00
C CYS A 76 -1.93 1.48 4.26
N CYS A 77 -0.68 1.08 4.38
CA CYS A 77 0.22 1.52 5.45
C CYS A 77 1.52 2.04 4.85
N ASP A 78 2.10 3.07 5.45
CA ASP A 78 3.48 3.48 5.15
C ASP A 78 4.30 3.55 6.45
N GLY A 79 5.58 3.23 6.35
CA GLY A 79 6.52 3.29 7.47
C GLY A 79 7.82 4.00 7.10
N TYR A 80 7.92 4.51 5.86
CA TYR A 80 9.09 5.25 5.39
C TYR A 80 8.77 6.73 5.19
N ASP A 81 7.70 7.02 4.43
CA ASP A 81 7.29 8.38 4.09
C ASP A 81 5.83 8.62 4.51
N GLU A 82 5.65 8.67 5.82
CA GLU A 82 4.33 8.79 6.43
C GLU A 82 3.62 10.13 6.13
N GLU A 83 4.35 11.14 5.63
CA GLU A 83 3.76 12.40 5.14
C GLU A 83 2.79 12.15 3.97
N LEU A 84 3.06 11.11 3.15
CA LEU A 84 2.15 10.71 2.08
C LEU A 84 0.77 10.31 2.61
N ILE A 85 0.73 9.62 3.76
CA ILE A 85 -0.53 9.20 4.40
C ILE A 85 -1.39 10.43 4.72
N ASP A 86 -0.81 11.46 5.30
CA ASP A 86 -1.58 12.66 5.65
C ASP A 86 -2.00 13.44 4.40
N ARG A 87 -1.07 13.69 3.47
CA ARG A 87 -1.30 14.62 2.35
C ARG A 87 -1.99 14.02 1.15
N CYS A 88 -1.77 12.73 0.88
CA CYS A 88 -2.32 12.07 -0.31
C CYS A 88 -3.52 11.15 -0.03
N TYR A 89 -3.70 10.75 1.26
CA TYR A 89 -4.79 9.85 1.63
C TYR A 89 -5.77 10.51 2.60
N ARG A 90 -5.35 10.84 3.81
CA ARG A 90 -6.24 11.40 4.85
C ARG A 90 -6.86 12.72 4.42
N ALA A 91 -6.07 13.63 3.81
CA ALA A 91 -6.56 14.90 3.27
C ALA A 91 -7.56 14.76 2.12
N CYS A 92 -7.63 13.58 1.49
CA CYS A 92 -8.47 13.28 0.34
C CYS A 92 -9.53 12.21 0.64
N ASP A 93 -9.93 12.00 1.89
CA ASP A 93 -10.83 10.92 2.30
C ASP A 93 -10.43 9.54 1.73
N HIS A 94 -9.12 9.25 1.69
CA HIS A 94 -8.51 8.06 1.07
C HIS A 94 -8.81 7.88 -0.43
N LEU A 95 -9.29 8.91 -1.11
CA LEU A 95 -9.43 8.93 -2.55
C LEU A 95 -8.08 9.26 -3.21
N SER A 96 -7.84 8.69 -4.38
CA SER A 96 -6.73 9.08 -5.26
C SER A 96 -7.26 9.42 -6.64
N LEU A 97 -6.61 10.33 -7.34
CA LEU A 97 -6.91 10.62 -8.73
C LEU A 97 -5.82 10.01 -9.62
N VAL A 98 -6.20 9.10 -10.51
CA VAL A 98 -5.30 8.54 -11.52
C VAL A 98 -5.52 9.25 -12.85
N VAL A 99 -4.45 9.84 -13.38
CA VAL A 99 -4.43 10.50 -14.69
C VAL A 99 -3.63 9.63 -15.64
N THR A 100 -4.33 8.90 -16.52
CA THR A 100 -3.70 8.06 -17.53
C THR A 100 -3.39 8.86 -18.77
N LEU A 101 -2.12 8.85 -19.17
CA LEU A 101 -1.60 9.54 -20.34
C LEU A 101 -1.53 8.55 -21.51
N TYR A 102 -2.09 8.94 -22.66
CA TYR A 102 -2.05 8.13 -23.87
C TYR A 102 -1.11 8.77 -24.92
N SER A 103 -0.52 7.94 -25.76
CA SER A 103 0.43 8.37 -26.81
C SER A 103 -0.18 9.34 -27.81
N ASN A 104 -1.50 9.34 -27.99
CA ASN A 104 -2.24 10.29 -28.85
C ASN A 104 -2.50 11.65 -28.18
N GLY A 105 -1.95 11.89 -26.96
CA GLY A 105 -2.13 13.14 -26.20
C GLY A 105 -3.44 13.25 -25.41
N THR A 106 -4.31 12.24 -25.49
CA THR A 106 -5.52 12.21 -24.64
C THR A 106 -5.18 11.82 -23.21
N ILE A 107 -5.99 12.24 -22.26
CA ILE A 107 -5.89 11.87 -20.85
C ILE A 107 -7.19 11.28 -20.36
N ASN A 108 -7.10 10.26 -19.53
CA ASN A 108 -8.23 9.73 -18.76
C ASN A 108 -8.04 10.08 -17.29
N LYS A 109 -9.10 10.57 -16.65
CA LYS A 109 -9.09 10.96 -15.23
C LYS A 109 -10.05 10.04 -14.47
N GLU A 110 -9.53 9.32 -13.50
CA GLU A 110 -10.30 8.35 -12.73
C GLU A 110 -10.06 8.51 -11.22
N VAL A 111 -11.16 8.64 -10.48
CA VAL A 111 -11.14 8.67 -9.02
C VAL A 111 -11.13 7.24 -8.50
N ILE A 112 -10.13 6.92 -7.68
CA ILE A 112 -9.94 5.62 -7.04
C ILE A 112 -10.36 5.73 -5.58
N ALA A 113 -11.27 4.85 -5.15
CA ALA A 113 -11.80 4.79 -3.78
C ALA A 113 -11.62 3.39 -3.14
N SER A 114 -10.82 2.53 -3.75
CA SER A 114 -10.56 1.17 -3.27
C SER A 114 -9.66 1.14 -2.02
N VAL A 115 -8.92 2.23 -1.74
CA VAL A 115 -8.21 2.37 -0.46
C VAL A 115 -9.22 2.87 0.58
N THR A 116 -9.48 2.05 1.58
CA THR A 116 -10.55 2.30 2.56
C THR A 116 -10.03 2.91 3.84
N GLU A 117 -8.77 2.63 4.17
CA GLU A 117 -8.10 3.07 5.40
C GLU A 117 -6.61 3.29 5.08
N SER A 118 -5.99 4.27 5.74
CA SER A 118 -4.56 4.51 5.61
C SER A 118 -3.92 4.70 6.98
N LEU A 119 -2.79 4.00 7.20
CA LEU A 119 -2.13 3.85 8.48
C LEU A 119 -0.67 4.31 8.39
N LYS A 120 -0.16 4.82 9.50
CA LYS A 120 1.26 5.10 9.71
C LYS A 120 1.84 4.02 10.61
N LEU A 121 2.92 3.39 10.20
CA LEU A 121 3.57 2.34 10.99
C LEU A 121 4.09 2.85 12.34
N SER A 122 4.40 4.15 12.45
CA SER A 122 4.86 4.77 13.69
C SER A 122 3.73 5.04 14.70
N GLU A 123 2.50 5.30 14.22
CA GLU A 123 1.39 5.77 15.05
C GLU A 123 0.30 4.70 15.23
N ASP A 124 0.02 3.90 14.19
CA ASP A 124 -1.17 3.06 14.10
C ASP A 124 -0.86 1.55 14.34
N LEU A 125 0.20 1.22 15.09
CA LEU A 125 0.63 -0.17 15.30
C LEU A 125 -0.46 -1.03 15.97
N ALA A 126 -1.27 -0.44 16.85
CA ALA A 126 -2.40 -1.14 17.47
C ALA A 126 -3.42 -1.60 16.41
N ARG A 127 -3.78 -0.69 15.49
CA ARG A 127 -4.69 -1.02 14.38
C ARG A 127 -4.09 -2.04 13.41
N LEU A 128 -2.80 -1.94 13.11
CA LEU A 128 -2.10 -2.95 12.31
C LEU A 128 -2.14 -4.33 12.97
N ASN A 129 -1.99 -4.40 14.28
CA ASN A 129 -2.12 -5.66 15.02
C ASN A 129 -3.53 -6.25 14.91
N GLU A 130 -4.58 -5.41 15.03
CA GLU A 130 -5.97 -5.87 14.80
C GLU A 130 -6.16 -6.42 13.39
N VAL A 131 -5.62 -5.74 12.37
CA VAL A 131 -5.67 -6.20 10.97
C VAL A 131 -4.96 -7.54 10.81
N PHE A 132 -3.77 -7.72 11.38
CA PHE A 132 -3.05 -9.00 11.36
C PHE A 132 -3.78 -10.11 12.11
N LEU A 133 -4.55 -9.78 13.16
CA LEU A 133 -5.35 -10.73 13.92
C LEU A 133 -6.73 -11.00 13.30
N ALA A 134 -7.11 -10.31 12.23
CA ALA A 134 -8.34 -10.58 11.53
C ALA A 134 -8.25 -11.94 10.80
N PRO A 135 -9.16 -12.90 11.05
CA PRO A 135 -9.17 -14.19 10.35
C PRO A 135 -9.33 -14.05 8.83
N SER A 136 -9.99 -12.99 8.38
CA SER A 136 -10.25 -12.68 6.98
C SER A 136 -9.03 -12.21 6.20
N LEU A 137 -7.96 -11.76 6.85
CA LEU A 137 -6.75 -11.29 6.16
C LEU A 137 -6.08 -12.44 5.40
N GLN A 138 -5.86 -12.24 4.11
CA GLN A 138 -5.29 -13.23 3.19
C GLN A 138 -3.94 -12.82 2.64
N MET A 139 -3.78 -11.53 2.32
CA MET A 139 -2.60 -11.01 1.63
C MET A 139 -2.07 -9.75 2.29
N VAL A 140 -0.74 -9.71 2.42
CA VAL A 140 0.02 -8.49 2.74
C VAL A 140 0.95 -8.21 1.56
N SER A 141 0.75 -7.08 0.88
CA SER A 141 1.55 -6.73 -0.29
C SER A 141 2.43 -5.50 -0.05
N PHE A 142 3.44 -5.32 -0.90
CA PHE A 142 4.51 -4.35 -0.68
C PHE A 142 4.91 -3.64 -1.96
N THR A 143 5.13 -2.32 -1.86
CA THR A 143 5.88 -1.51 -2.83
C THR A 143 6.93 -0.68 -2.06
N LEU A 144 8.06 -1.32 -1.71
CA LEU A 144 9.09 -0.76 -0.84
C LEU A 144 10.26 -0.16 -1.60
N THR A 145 10.31 -0.39 -2.91
CA THR A 145 11.49 -0.18 -3.76
C THR A 145 12.67 -1.11 -3.37
N GLU A 146 13.68 -1.21 -4.22
CA GLU A 146 14.83 -2.09 -3.96
C GLU A 146 15.56 -1.73 -2.65
N LYS A 147 15.61 -0.44 -2.30
CA LYS A 147 16.23 0.04 -1.06
C LYS A 147 15.50 -0.41 0.21
N GLY A 148 14.19 -0.63 0.13
CA GLY A 148 13.39 -1.09 1.27
C GLY A 148 13.76 -2.49 1.77
N TYR A 149 14.42 -3.31 0.94
CA TYR A 149 14.90 -4.65 1.31
C TYR A 149 16.31 -4.67 1.89
N VAL A 150 16.97 -3.51 1.98
CA VAL A 150 18.32 -3.40 2.54
C VAL A 150 18.24 -3.45 4.06
N ILE A 151 18.77 -4.51 4.64
CA ILE A 151 18.82 -4.74 6.10
C ILE A 151 20.25 -4.75 6.65
N GLN A 152 21.24 -4.76 5.75
CA GLN A 152 22.67 -4.75 6.04
C GLN A 152 23.35 -3.66 5.21
N ASP A 153 24.43 -3.11 5.71
CA ASP A 153 25.30 -2.19 4.98
C ASP A 153 26.26 -2.90 4.02
N GLU A 154 27.15 -2.14 3.39
CA GLU A 154 28.15 -2.67 2.45
C GLU A 154 29.19 -3.60 3.12
N ALA A 155 29.38 -3.49 4.44
CA ALA A 155 30.23 -4.37 5.22
C ALA A 155 29.52 -5.65 5.71
N HIS A 156 28.26 -5.86 5.27
CA HIS A 156 27.38 -6.95 5.69
C HIS A 156 26.99 -6.90 7.19
N GLU A 157 27.15 -5.75 7.84
CA GLU A 157 26.68 -5.53 9.18
C GLU A 157 25.20 -5.10 9.16
N PHE A 158 24.41 -5.58 10.14
CA PHE A 158 23.00 -5.21 10.21
C PHE A 158 22.84 -3.73 10.57
N LEU A 159 21.95 -3.04 9.85
CA LEU A 159 21.58 -1.68 10.20
C LEU A 159 21.09 -1.61 11.66
N PRO A 160 21.33 -0.51 12.39
CA PRO A 160 21.14 -0.44 13.85
C PRO A 160 19.79 -0.95 14.35
N ALA A 161 18.69 -0.57 13.70
CA ALA A 161 17.35 -1.03 14.08
C ALA A 161 17.17 -2.54 13.91
N TYR A 162 17.74 -3.13 12.85
CA TYR A 162 17.71 -4.58 12.61
C TYR A 162 18.60 -5.34 13.59
N ALA A 163 19.80 -4.81 13.89
CA ALA A 163 20.68 -5.37 14.92
C ALA A 163 19.98 -5.38 16.28
N HIS A 164 19.36 -4.25 16.66
CA HIS A 164 18.57 -4.14 17.89
C HIS A 164 17.49 -5.23 17.98
N ASP A 165 16.65 -5.36 16.96
CA ASP A 165 15.50 -6.27 16.99
C ASP A 165 15.91 -7.74 17.00
N ARG A 166 17.04 -8.07 16.35
CA ARG A 166 17.62 -9.41 16.37
C ARG A 166 18.13 -9.80 17.76
N GLU A 167 18.64 -8.83 18.53
CA GLU A 167 19.16 -9.05 19.88
C GLU A 167 18.06 -9.10 20.94
N ASN A 168 17.01 -8.27 20.80
CA ASN A 168 16.02 -8.05 21.84
C ASN A 168 14.69 -8.80 21.62
N GLY A 169 14.53 -9.47 20.48
CA GLY A 169 13.34 -10.28 20.20
C GLY A 169 12.16 -9.50 19.61
N PRO A 170 10.97 -10.10 19.56
CA PRO A 170 9.83 -9.56 18.85
C PRO A 170 9.15 -8.38 19.55
N GLU A 171 9.44 -8.14 20.82
CA GLU A 171 8.82 -7.05 21.58
C GLU A 171 9.59 -5.73 21.37
N GLY A 172 8.85 -4.65 21.08
CA GLY A 172 9.43 -3.33 20.91
C GLY A 172 10.29 -3.16 19.64
N CYS A 173 10.03 -3.92 18.59
CA CYS A 173 10.75 -3.84 17.32
C CYS A 173 10.79 -2.42 16.76
N GLN A 174 11.97 -2.00 16.29
CA GLN A 174 12.25 -0.70 15.70
C GLN A 174 12.24 -0.76 14.17
N SER A 175 12.78 -1.86 13.60
CA SER A 175 12.90 -2.03 12.15
C SER A 175 11.58 -2.44 11.49
N PHE A 176 11.48 -2.18 10.19
CA PHE A 176 10.30 -2.54 9.39
C PHE A 176 10.04 -4.05 9.41
N PHE A 177 11.04 -4.86 9.06
CA PHE A 177 10.87 -6.32 9.02
C PHE A 177 10.79 -6.94 10.42
N GLY A 178 11.36 -6.31 11.46
CA GLY A 178 11.14 -6.70 12.85
C GLY A 178 9.67 -6.54 13.24
N LYS A 179 9.09 -5.37 13.00
CA LYS A 179 7.66 -5.12 13.24
C LYS A 179 6.76 -6.08 12.44
N LEU A 180 7.08 -6.28 11.16
CA LEU A 180 6.31 -7.18 10.29
C LEU A 180 6.36 -8.64 10.79
N ALA A 181 7.53 -9.11 11.18
CA ALA A 181 7.71 -10.45 11.74
C ALA A 181 6.99 -10.60 13.09
N ALA A 182 7.01 -9.58 13.94
CA ALA A 182 6.30 -9.56 15.22
C ALA A 182 4.77 -9.61 15.03
N LEU A 183 4.23 -8.85 14.08
CA LEU A 183 2.80 -8.90 13.72
C LEU A 183 2.39 -10.29 13.19
N SER A 184 3.21 -10.88 12.32
CA SER A 184 2.97 -12.24 11.82
C SER A 184 3.09 -13.30 12.91
N LEU A 185 4.01 -13.11 13.86
CA LEU A 185 4.15 -13.97 15.03
C LEU A 185 2.92 -13.90 15.96
N ALA A 186 2.39 -12.71 16.19
CA ALA A 186 1.14 -12.53 16.95
C ALA A 186 -0.01 -13.31 16.31
N ARG A 187 -0.11 -13.27 14.97
CA ARG A 187 -1.10 -14.07 14.21
C ARG A 187 -0.89 -15.57 14.39
N CYS A 188 0.36 -16.04 14.34
CA CYS A 188 0.70 -17.44 14.62
C CYS A 188 0.24 -17.87 16.01
N ARG A 189 0.55 -17.07 17.04
CA ARG A 189 0.18 -17.32 18.44
C ARG A 189 -1.30 -17.31 18.69
N ALA A 190 -2.06 -16.56 17.87
CA ALA A 190 -3.51 -16.57 17.86
C ALA A 190 -4.11 -17.79 17.11
N GLY A 191 -3.29 -18.69 16.58
CA GLY A 191 -3.74 -19.89 15.86
C GLY A 191 -4.39 -19.62 14.51
N LEU A 192 -4.14 -18.47 13.91
CA LEU A 192 -4.74 -18.04 12.64
C LEU A 192 -3.99 -18.60 11.43
N GLN A 193 -4.69 -18.65 10.29
CA GLN A 193 -4.13 -19.12 9.02
C GLN A 193 -2.95 -18.26 8.57
N PRO A 194 -1.93 -18.85 7.93
CA PRO A 194 -0.79 -18.11 7.39
C PRO A 194 -1.22 -17.16 6.26
N LEU A 195 -0.32 -16.24 5.89
CA LEU A 195 -0.54 -15.17 4.93
C LEU A 195 0.36 -15.33 3.70
N ALA A 196 -0.10 -14.79 2.56
CA ALA A 196 0.75 -14.49 1.43
C ALA A 196 1.38 -13.10 1.60
N PHE A 197 2.70 -13.04 1.61
CA PHE A 197 3.49 -11.81 1.61
C PHE A 197 3.99 -11.54 0.18
N VAL A 198 3.38 -10.58 -0.50
CA VAL A 198 3.54 -10.37 -1.95
C VAL A 198 4.29 -9.08 -2.22
N SER A 199 5.56 -9.16 -2.58
CA SER A 199 6.26 -7.99 -3.11
C SER A 199 5.71 -7.64 -4.49
N LEU A 200 5.33 -6.38 -4.68
CA LEU A 200 4.91 -5.80 -5.96
C LEU A 200 5.96 -4.80 -6.47
N ASP A 201 7.23 -5.03 -6.13
CA ASP A 201 8.34 -4.23 -6.60
C ASP A 201 8.92 -4.80 -7.90
N ASN A 202 9.25 -3.93 -8.83
CA ASN A 202 9.91 -4.32 -10.08
C ASN A 202 11.42 -4.55 -9.83
N CYS A 203 11.73 -5.62 -9.13
CA CYS A 203 13.10 -6.07 -8.91
C CYS A 203 13.19 -7.60 -9.02
N GLN A 204 14.36 -8.08 -9.40
CA GLN A 204 14.60 -9.52 -9.53
C GLN A 204 14.45 -10.22 -8.17
N ASP A 205 13.82 -11.42 -8.22
CA ASP A 205 13.64 -12.29 -7.05
C ASP A 205 12.95 -11.59 -5.86
N ASN A 206 11.98 -10.72 -6.14
CA ASN A 206 11.33 -9.88 -5.14
C ASN A 206 10.73 -10.65 -3.96
N GLY A 207 10.04 -11.77 -4.18
CA GLY A 207 9.52 -12.65 -3.13
C GLY A 207 10.64 -13.28 -2.31
N VAL A 208 11.75 -13.70 -2.96
CA VAL A 208 12.93 -14.26 -2.27
C VAL A 208 13.62 -13.20 -1.39
N ARG A 209 13.71 -11.96 -1.86
CA ARG A 209 14.25 -10.84 -1.05
C ARG A 209 13.42 -10.59 0.18
N LEU A 210 12.10 -10.61 0.04
CA LEU A 210 11.15 -10.44 1.14
C LEU A 210 11.27 -11.61 2.16
N GLU A 211 11.24 -12.85 1.69
CA GLU A 211 11.45 -14.03 2.55
C GLU A 211 12.78 -13.95 3.29
N ARG A 212 13.85 -13.58 2.61
CA ARG A 212 15.18 -13.46 3.22
C ARG A 212 15.20 -12.46 4.37
N ALA A 213 14.58 -11.30 4.20
CA ALA A 213 14.51 -10.29 5.25
C ALA A 213 13.73 -10.80 6.48
N MET A 214 12.59 -11.44 6.27
CA MET A 214 11.81 -12.09 7.32
C MET A 214 12.59 -13.21 8.02
N ARG A 215 13.30 -14.01 7.25
CA ARG A 215 14.12 -15.14 7.76
C ARG A 215 15.25 -14.66 8.66
N TYR A 216 15.91 -13.55 8.33
CA TYR A 216 16.98 -13.01 9.18
C TYR A 216 16.46 -12.62 10.57
N MET A 217 15.25 -12.09 10.66
CA MET A 217 14.62 -11.77 11.94
C MET A 217 14.21 -13.05 12.68
N ALA A 218 13.42 -13.90 12.04
CA ALA A 218 12.88 -15.11 12.65
C ALA A 218 13.99 -16.07 13.12
N ARG A 219 15.09 -16.21 12.35
CA ARG A 219 16.21 -17.07 12.72
C ARG A 219 16.96 -16.56 13.95
N ALA A 220 17.24 -15.25 14.03
CA ALA A 220 17.87 -14.67 15.20
C ALA A 220 17.02 -14.88 16.48
N TRP A 221 15.70 -14.72 16.36
CA TRP A 221 14.78 -14.94 17.46
C TRP A 221 14.69 -16.41 17.87
N GLN A 222 14.76 -17.34 16.93
CA GLN A 222 14.79 -18.77 17.22
C GLN A 222 16.10 -19.17 17.92
N GLU A 223 17.26 -18.74 17.41
CA GLU A 223 18.59 -19.02 17.99
C GLU A 223 18.74 -18.51 19.43
N LYS A 224 18.03 -17.40 19.74
CA LYS A 224 17.98 -16.78 21.07
C LYS A 224 16.80 -17.26 21.94
N HIS A 225 16.03 -18.21 21.47
CA HIS A 225 14.87 -18.79 22.17
C HIS A 225 13.73 -17.80 22.47
N PHE A 226 13.60 -16.69 21.72
CA PHE A 226 12.45 -15.80 21.78
C PHE A 226 11.21 -16.41 21.11
N ILE A 227 11.43 -17.29 20.13
CA ILE A 227 10.38 -18.04 19.43
C ILE A 227 10.74 -19.53 19.36
N THR A 228 9.70 -20.35 19.22
CA THR A 228 9.83 -21.81 19.06
C THR A 228 10.17 -22.17 17.62
N GLU A 229 10.52 -23.46 17.39
CA GLU A 229 10.73 -23.98 16.04
C GLU A 229 9.45 -23.96 15.21
N ASP A 230 8.29 -24.25 15.80
CA ASP A 230 6.98 -24.20 15.13
C ASP A 230 6.62 -22.77 14.72
N GLU A 231 6.91 -21.77 15.56
CA GLU A 231 6.71 -20.35 15.24
C GLU A 231 7.64 -19.90 14.11
N TYR A 232 8.91 -20.32 14.14
CA TYR A 232 9.84 -20.10 13.02
C TYR A 232 9.32 -20.72 11.73
N PHE A 233 8.86 -21.98 11.80
CA PHE A 233 8.31 -22.69 10.66
C PHE A 233 7.06 -21.98 10.11
N TYR A 234 6.20 -21.45 10.97
CA TYR A 234 5.05 -20.65 10.56
C TYR A 234 5.49 -19.41 9.80
N LEU A 235 6.42 -18.63 10.34
CA LEU A 235 6.88 -17.38 9.73
C LEU A 235 7.51 -17.58 8.35
N ILE A 236 8.25 -18.69 8.13
CA ILE A 236 9.10 -18.85 6.95
C ILE A 236 8.58 -19.92 5.98
N LYS A 237 7.78 -20.87 6.44
CA LYS A 237 7.34 -22.00 5.61
C LYS A 237 5.85 -22.10 5.45
N LYS A 238 5.04 -21.71 6.45
CA LYS A 238 3.59 -21.67 6.31
C LYS A 238 3.13 -20.39 5.63
N ASN A 239 3.66 -19.22 6.05
CA ASN A 239 3.53 -18.02 5.22
C ASN A 239 4.22 -18.25 3.87
N THR A 240 3.68 -17.68 2.83
CA THR A 240 4.26 -17.77 1.48
C THR A 240 4.78 -16.42 1.00
N TYR A 241 5.74 -16.48 0.09
CA TYR A 241 6.42 -15.30 -0.47
C TYR A 241 6.41 -15.41 -2.01
N PRO A 242 5.22 -15.32 -2.64
CA PRO A 242 5.09 -15.50 -4.08
C PRO A 242 5.98 -14.54 -4.85
N LEU A 243 6.58 -15.01 -5.93
CA LEU A 243 7.22 -14.13 -6.90
C LEU A 243 6.15 -13.32 -7.63
N SER A 244 6.46 -12.11 -7.96
CA SER A 244 5.60 -11.30 -8.81
C SER A 244 6.41 -10.61 -9.92
N MET A 245 5.71 -10.25 -10.97
CA MET A 245 6.22 -9.40 -12.02
C MET A 245 5.23 -8.28 -12.28
N ILE A 246 5.68 -7.06 -12.13
CA ILE A 246 4.87 -5.86 -12.31
C ILE A 246 5.53 -4.98 -13.37
N ASP A 247 4.74 -4.55 -14.35
CA ASP A 247 5.16 -3.55 -15.33
C ASP A 247 4.14 -2.42 -15.37
N LYS A 248 4.56 -1.28 -14.87
CA LYS A 248 3.75 -0.07 -14.83
C LYS A 248 4.64 1.15 -14.76
N ILE A 249 4.50 2.04 -15.74
CA ILE A 249 5.18 3.33 -15.71
C ILE A 249 4.27 4.35 -15.00
N THR A 250 4.83 4.97 -13.97
CA THR A 250 4.19 6.02 -13.18
C THR A 250 5.07 7.27 -13.20
N PRO A 251 4.95 8.10 -14.25
CA PRO A 251 5.72 9.34 -14.33
C PRO A 251 5.47 10.23 -13.12
N HIS A 252 6.47 11.00 -12.72
CA HIS A 252 6.27 11.98 -11.65
C HIS A 252 5.11 12.92 -11.96
N PRO A 253 4.34 13.35 -10.95
CA PRO A 253 3.35 14.41 -11.12
C PRO A 253 4.02 15.64 -11.75
N ASP A 254 3.41 16.19 -12.80
CA ASP A 254 3.99 17.32 -13.52
C ASP A 254 3.05 18.55 -13.47
N GLY A 255 3.65 19.75 -13.49
CA GLY A 255 2.91 21.01 -13.38
C GLY A 255 1.87 21.21 -14.47
N ARG A 256 2.10 20.68 -15.68
CA ARG A 256 1.14 20.81 -16.81
C ARG A 256 -0.15 20.01 -16.57
N ILE A 257 -0.03 18.86 -15.91
CA ILE A 257 -1.21 18.10 -15.50
C ILE A 257 -1.92 18.82 -14.35
N ALA A 258 -1.17 19.34 -13.37
CA ALA A 258 -1.73 20.15 -12.30
C ALA A 258 -2.52 21.34 -12.85
N GLU A 259 -1.98 22.09 -13.82
CA GLU A 259 -2.66 23.21 -14.48
C GLU A 259 -3.97 22.80 -15.16
N LYS A 260 -4.00 21.63 -15.82
CA LYS A 260 -5.24 21.10 -16.42
C LYS A 260 -6.29 20.75 -15.35
N LEU A 261 -5.87 20.14 -14.24
CA LEU A 261 -6.77 19.79 -13.14
C LEU A 261 -7.29 21.04 -12.41
N GLU A 262 -6.45 22.08 -12.26
CA GLU A 262 -6.86 23.40 -11.75
C GLU A 262 -7.87 24.07 -12.68
N ALA A 263 -7.67 23.98 -14.00
CA ALA A 263 -8.61 24.51 -14.99
C ALA A 263 -9.98 23.78 -14.94
N ASP A 264 -10.01 22.52 -14.52
CA ASP A 264 -11.25 21.79 -14.24
C ASP A 264 -11.89 22.23 -12.90
N GLY A 265 -11.19 23.02 -12.08
CA GLY A 265 -11.64 23.49 -10.76
C GLY A 265 -11.19 22.65 -9.59
N LEU A 266 -10.27 21.68 -9.78
CA LEU A 266 -9.78 20.82 -8.70
C LEU A 266 -8.73 21.54 -7.84
N GLU A 267 -8.95 21.56 -6.53
CA GLU A 267 -8.06 22.21 -5.55
C GLU A 267 -6.90 21.29 -5.13
N ASN A 268 -5.83 21.92 -4.63
CA ASN A 268 -4.69 21.26 -3.97
C ASN A 268 -3.93 20.25 -4.85
N VAL A 269 -3.96 20.45 -6.17
CA VAL A 269 -3.33 19.52 -7.13
C VAL A 269 -1.84 19.79 -7.36
N ARG A 270 -1.28 20.88 -6.82
CA ARG A 270 0.15 21.18 -7.04
C ARG A 270 1.02 20.09 -6.45
N PRO A 271 1.99 19.57 -7.22
CA PRO A 271 2.98 18.65 -6.69
C PRO A 271 3.80 19.27 -5.55
N PHE A 272 4.25 18.40 -4.65
CA PHE A 272 5.10 18.77 -3.52
C PHE A 272 6.21 17.73 -3.31
N VAL A 273 7.20 18.09 -2.53
CA VAL A 273 8.26 17.18 -2.10
C VAL A 273 8.12 16.98 -0.61
N THR A 274 8.13 15.72 -0.16
CA THR A 274 8.08 15.37 1.26
C THR A 274 9.43 15.60 1.94
N GLU A 275 9.48 15.56 3.25
CA GLU A 275 10.74 15.61 4.01
C GLU A 275 11.71 14.47 3.65
N LYS A 276 11.18 13.32 3.22
CA LYS A 276 11.95 12.17 2.73
C LYS A 276 12.41 12.32 1.28
N GLY A 277 12.05 13.40 0.60
CA GLY A 277 12.41 13.67 -0.79
C GLY A 277 11.50 13.00 -1.83
N THR A 278 10.35 12.46 -1.43
CA THR A 278 9.38 11.90 -2.38
C THR A 278 8.63 13.02 -3.10
N TYR A 279 8.63 12.98 -4.43
CA TYR A 279 7.86 13.89 -5.26
C TYR A 279 6.44 13.34 -5.44
N ALA A 280 5.45 14.02 -4.92
CA ALA A 280 4.06 13.54 -4.85
C ALA A 280 3.03 14.63 -5.14
N ALA A 281 1.80 14.20 -5.39
CA ALA A 281 0.60 15.03 -5.49
C ALA A 281 -0.62 14.20 -5.05
N ILE A 282 -1.78 14.82 -4.88
CA ILE A 282 -3.04 14.11 -4.63
C ILE A 282 -3.47 13.25 -5.83
N TYR A 283 -2.88 13.48 -7.01
CA TYR A 283 -3.04 12.64 -8.19
C TYR A 283 -1.75 11.88 -8.52
N VAL A 284 -1.87 10.85 -9.32
CA VAL A 284 -0.74 10.10 -9.89
C VAL A 284 -0.86 10.02 -11.40
N ASN A 285 0.26 10.17 -12.08
CA ASN A 285 0.34 9.92 -13.51
C ASN A 285 0.55 8.43 -13.79
N SER A 286 -0.01 7.96 -14.87
CA SER A 286 0.04 6.57 -15.27
C SER A 286 0.12 6.50 -16.79
N GLU A 287 0.89 5.56 -17.30
CA GLU A 287 0.92 5.21 -18.71
C GLU A 287 0.27 3.86 -18.96
N SER A 288 -0.15 3.60 -20.18
CA SER A 288 -0.61 2.32 -20.69
C SER A 288 0.48 1.77 -21.65
N PRO A 289 0.76 0.47 -21.74
CA PRO A 289 0.08 -0.65 -21.07
C PRO A 289 0.62 -0.97 -19.67
N HIS A 290 0.06 -2.01 -19.07
CA HIS A 290 0.48 -2.52 -17.75
C HIS A 290 0.12 -4.00 -17.62
N TYR A 291 0.88 -4.74 -16.80
CA TYR A 291 0.52 -6.07 -16.34
C TYR A 291 1.05 -6.37 -14.95
N LEU A 292 0.37 -7.28 -14.25
CA LEU A 292 0.77 -7.83 -12.99
C LEU A 292 0.58 -9.34 -13.05
N LEU A 293 1.64 -10.07 -12.78
CA LEU A 293 1.64 -11.52 -12.58
C LEU A 293 2.07 -11.80 -11.15
N ILE A 294 1.38 -12.69 -10.47
CA ILE A 294 1.73 -13.18 -9.14
C ILE A 294 1.72 -14.69 -9.22
N GLU A 295 2.76 -15.34 -8.69
CA GLU A 295 2.84 -16.79 -8.57
C GLU A 295 1.65 -17.31 -7.75
N ASP A 296 1.02 -18.39 -8.21
CA ASP A 296 -0.08 -19.04 -7.50
C ASP A 296 0.46 -19.90 -6.33
N ALA A 297 0.86 -19.22 -5.28
CA ALA A 297 1.43 -19.81 -4.07
C ALA A 297 0.83 -19.19 -2.79
N PHE A 298 -0.51 -19.05 -2.79
CA PHE A 298 -1.24 -18.54 -1.63
C PHE A 298 -1.51 -19.66 -0.65
N PRO A 299 -1.36 -19.45 0.68
CA PRO A 299 -1.52 -20.51 1.68
C PRO A 299 -2.97 -20.71 2.13
N ASN A 300 -3.88 -19.85 1.68
CA ASN A 300 -5.30 -19.78 2.12
C ASN A 300 -6.26 -19.60 0.95
#